data_6fcaddbe3dd12c13848c6a7f7b09912a
#
_entry.id   6fcaddbe3dd12c13848c6a7f7b09912a
#
_cell.length_a   1.000
_cell.length_b   1.000
_cell.length_c   1.000
_cell.angle_alpha   90.00
_cell.angle_beta   90.00
_cell.angle_gamma   90.00
#
_symmetry.space_group_name_H-M   'P 1'
#
loop_
_entity.id
_entity.type
_entity.pdbx_description
1 polymer ?
#
loop_
_entity_poly.entity_id
_entity_poly.type
_entity_poly.pdbx_seq_one_letter_code
_entity_poly.pdbx_strand_id
1 'polypeptide(L)'
;MPKKKPKSKKPGAKRATRAPKVPAKNTNLGRARIAKEDEFYTQLPDIERELRHYKQHFKDKVVYLNCDDPRVSNFFHYFSYNFERLGLKKVIATCYKSQARDLFSQNDSEQAIWLEYTGDKDGNRVPDPSEIGVKPLQGDGDFRSDESIELLKQADIVVTNPPFSLFRDYVAQLMEHNKKFVIIGPTNAITYKEIFPLIRDNKMWLGNGFQAGNAFFAVNDPGNYAKGVYNEKTGLVKFRNVSWYTNLDIAKRHEELMSVKNYSPKDYATYDNFDAIEVSKVADIPKDYKKIMGVPITFLERHNPDQFEIVGNEYTLNISKGRGYVKGKRIYARIFIRRKSKP
;
A
#
# COMPACT_ATOMS: atom_id res chain seq x y z
N MET A 1 58.90 54.69 -33.65
CA MET A 1 57.88 54.19 -32.69
C MET A 1 56.83 53.40 -33.47
N PRO A 2 56.71 52.10 -33.34
CA PRO A 2 55.71 51.32 -34.05
C PRO A 2 54.41 51.22 -33.29
N LYS A 3 53.28 51.39 -33.99
CA LYS A 3 51.90 51.37 -33.48
C LYS A 3 51.45 49.94 -33.09
N LYS A 4 50.96 49.72 -31.88
CA LYS A 4 50.33 48.48 -31.37
C LYS A 4 49.04 48.20 -32.12
N LYS A 5 48.87 46.99 -32.68
CA LYS A 5 47.58 46.46 -33.20
C LYS A 5 46.64 46.05 -32.08
N PRO A 6 45.34 46.24 -32.21
CA PRO A 6 44.35 45.82 -31.17
C PRO A 6 44.15 44.30 -31.19
N LYS A 7 44.03 43.68 -30.00
CA LYS A 7 43.73 42.27 -29.79
C LYS A 7 42.27 41.98 -30.09
N SER A 8 42.03 41.03 -30.99
CA SER A 8 40.69 40.50 -31.28
C SER A 8 40.12 39.74 -30.07
N LYS A 9 38.87 40.06 -29.68
CA LYS A 9 38.10 39.33 -28.65
C LYS A 9 37.62 38.02 -29.27
N LYS A 10 37.93 36.88 -28.63
CA LYS A 10 37.34 35.57 -28.93
C LYS A 10 35.84 35.56 -28.55
N PRO A 11 34.93 34.91 -29.34
CA PRO A 11 33.53 34.81 -29.00
C PRO A 11 33.34 33.87 -27.78
N GLY A 12 32.53 34.32 -26.81
CA GLY A 12 32.22 33.55 -25.61
C GLY A 12 31.48 32.27 -25.93
N ALA A 13 31.95 31.18 -25.39
CA ALA A 13 31.30 29.88 -25.47
C ALA A 13 29.90 29.98 -24.80
N LYS A 14 28.86 29.70 -25.56
CA LYS A 14 27.50 29.58 -25.06
C LYS A 14 27.45 28.47 -24.02
N ARG A 15 27.09 28.83 -22.77
CA ARG A 15 26.88 27.93 -21.65
C ARG A 15 25.69 27.02 -22.01
N ALA A 16 25.96 25.73 -22.27
CA ALA A 16 24.91 24.75 -22.50
C ALA A 16 23.99 24.72 -21.28
N THR A 17 22.72 25.04 -21.49
CA THR A 17 21.67 24.90 -20.49
C THR A 17 21.50 23.43 -20.16
N ARG A 18 21.93 23.04 -18.96
CA ARG A 18 21.78 21.69 -18.44
C ARG A 18 20.28 21.39 -18.32
N ALA A 19 19.81 20.40 -19.09
CA ALA A 19 18.43 19.91 -18.98
C ALA A 19 18.09 19.59 -17.51
N PRO A 20 16.86 19.89 -17.05
CA PRO A 20 16.49 19.63 -15.67
C PRO A 20 16.63 18.14 -15.39
N LYS A 21 17.44 17.78 -14.37
CA LYS A 21 17.55 16.42 -13.87
C LYS A 21 16.18 16.01 -13.33
N VAL A 22 15.49 15.12 -14.04
CA VAL A 22 14.32 14.43 -13.53
C VAL A 22 14.74 13.68 -12.26
N PRO A 23 14.08 13.87 -11.12
CA PRO A 23 14.43 13.13 -9.91
C PRO A 23 14.27 11.64 -10.17
N ALA A 24 15.23 10.83 -9.70
CA ALA A 24 15.18 9.38 -9.78
C ALA A 24 13.96 8.89 -8.99
N LYS A 25 12.82 8.77 -9.66
CA LYS A 25 11.63 8.08 -9.13
C LYS A 25 11.88 6.58 -9.21
N ASN A 26 11.33 5.86 -8.22
CA ASN A 26 11.31 4.41 -8.12
C ASN A 26 10.93 3.81 -9.47
N THR A 27 11.94 3.42 -10.26
CA THR A 27 11.83 3.28 -11.72
C THR A 27 11.00 2.06 -12.13
N ASN A 28 10.85 1.05 -11.23
CA ASN A 28 10.17 -0.19 -11.55
C ASN A 28 8.64 -0.05 -11.47
N LEU A 29 8.09 0.49 -10.38
CA LEU A 29 6.65 0.81 -10.28
C LEU A 29 6.25 1.92 -11.29
N GLY A 30 7.16 2.86 -11.58
CA GLY A 30 6.91 3.88 -12.57
C GLY A 30 6.90 3.37 -14.02
N ARG A 31 7.67 2.32 -14.34
CA ARG A 31 7.69 1.68 -15.66
C ARG A 31 6.47 0.77 -15.85
N ALA A 32 6.13 -0.04 -14.86
CA ALA A 32 4.91 -0.85 -14.85
C ALA A 32 3.66 0.03 -15.08
N ARG A 33 3.59 1.19 -14.40
CA ARG A 33 2.52 2.18 -14.61
C ARG A 33 2.43 2.71 -16.04
N ILE A 34 3.57 2.95 -16.71
CA ILE A 34 3.62 3.45 -18.10
C ILE A 34 3.20 2.33 -19.08
N ALA A 35 3.56 1.08 -18.78
CA ALA A 35 3.24 -0.08 -19.60
C ALA A 35 1.83 -0.63 -19.37
N LYS A 36 1.05 -0.09 -18.40
CA LYS A 36 -0.22 -0.65 -17.91
C LYS A 36 -0.09 -2.09 -17.37
N GLU A 37 1.12 -2.48 -16.93
CA GLU A 37 1.46 -3.79 -16.39
C GLU A 37 1.45 -3.75 -14.85
N ASP A 38 0.38 -3.19 -14.26
CA ASP A 38 0.23 -3.05 -12.80
C ASP A 38 -0.37 -4.31 -12.13
N GLU A 39 -0.48 -5.42 -12.87
CA GLU A 39 -1.03 -6.68 -12.36
C GLU A 39 0.07 -7.52 -11.70
N PHE A 40 0.03 -7.59 -10.39
CA PHE A 40 0.97 -8.33 -9.56
C PHE A 40 0.22 -9.39 -8.75
N TYR A 41 0.37 -10.66 -9.09
CA TYR A 41 -0.30 -11.75 -8.38
C TYR A 41 0.38 -12.07 -7.07
N THR A 42 -0.32 -11.80 -5.98
CA THR A 42 0.16 -12.01 -4.61
C THR A 42 0.33 -13.50 -4.32
N GLN A 43 1.42 -13.86 -3.65
CA GLN A 43 1.70 -15.27 -3.34
C GLN A 43 0.84 -15.76 -2.18
N LEU A 44 0.33 -17.00 -2.30
CA LEU A 44 -0.53 -17.61 -1.28
C LEU A 44 0.07 -17.59 0.14
N PRO A 45 1.38 -17.88 0.34
CA PRO A 45 1.98 -17.79 1.69
C PRO A 45 1.94 -16.39 2.30
N ASP A 46 1.99 -15.32 1.49
CA ASP A 46 1.89 -13.95 1.98
C ASP A 46 0.44 -13.60 2.37
N ILE A 47 -0.53 -14.09 1.58
CA ILE A 47 -1.97 -13.97 1.87
C ILE A 47 -2.29 -14.69 3.18
N GLU A 48 -1.88 -15.96 3.32
CA GLU A 48 -2.13 -16.77 4.53
C GLU A 48 -1.52 -16.13 5.78
N ARG A 49 -0.29 -15.60 5.66
CA ARG A 49 0.42 -14.96 6.76
C ARG A 49 -0.32 -13.71 7.25
N GLU A 50 -0.84 -12.92 6.35
CA GLU A 50 -1.60 -11.73 6.72
C GLU A 50 -3.00 -12.09 7.23
N LEU A 51 -3.77 -12.85 6.43
CA LEU A 51 -5.19 -13.07 6.70
C LEU A 51 -5.47 -13.95 7.94
N ARG A 52 -4.49 -14.71 8.43
CA ARG A 52 -4.65 -15.44 9.71
C ARG A 52 -4.99 -14.54 10.90
N HIS A 53 -4.64 -13.25 10.84
CA HIS A 53 -4.92 -12.27 11.88
C HIS A 53 -6.33 -11.68 11.83
N TYR A 54 -7.11 -12.02 10.79
CA TYR A 54 -8.44 -11.47 10.53
C TYR A 54 -9.56 -12.51 10.58
N LYS A 55 -9.25 -13.78 10.90
CA LYS A 55 -10.22 -14.90 10.83
C LYS A 55 -11.53 -14.62 11.53
N GLN A 56 -11.50 -13.97 12.70
CA GLN A 56 -12.70 -13.63 13.49
C GLN A 56 -13.63 -12.65 12.77
N HIS A 57 -13.15 -11.91 11.79
CA HIS A 57 -13.95 -10.94 11.05
C HIS A 57 -14.73 -11.54 9.89
N PHE A 58 -14.41 -12.77 9.46
CA PHE A 58 -14.97 -13.38 8.24
C PHE A 58 -16.25 -14.16 8.46
N LYS A 59 -16.53 -14.58 9.69
CA LYS A 59 -17.72 -15.39 10.00
C LYS A 59 -19.02 -14.69 9.58
N ASP A 60 -19.85 -15.39 8.82
CA ASP A 60 -21.14 -14.93 8.28
C ASP A 60 -21.02 -13.69 7.36
N LYS A 61 -19.85 -13.50 6.70
CA LYS A 61 -19.57 -12.36 5.84
C LYS A 61 -19.53 -12.71 4.37
N VAL A 62 -19.88 -11.73 3.56
CA VAL A 62 -19.66 -11.70 2.12
C VAL A 62 -18.32 -11.05 1.85
N VAL A 63 -17.38 -11.80 1.25
CA VAL A 63 -16.05 -11.30 0.87
C VAL A 63 -16.03 -11.00 -0.62
N TYR A 64 -15.51 -9.83 -0.97
CA TYR A 64 -15.35 -9.38 -2.34
C TYR A 64 -13.87 -9.29 -2.72
N LEU A 65 -13.52 -9.97 -3.79
CA LEU A 65 -12.19 -10.09 -4.37
C LEU A 65 -12.25 -9.49 -5.77
N ASN A 66 -11.76 -8.30 -5.95
CA ASN A 66 -11.71 -7.67 -7.26
C ASN A 66 -10.27 -7.31 -7.63
N CYS A 67 -10.03 -7.04 -8.89
CA CYS A 67 -8.75 -6.68 -9.50
C CYS A 67 -7.88 -7.84 -9.98
N ASP A 68 -7.91 -9.01 -9.37
CA ASP A 68 -7.17 -10.19 -9.87
C ASP A 68 -8.11 -11.09 -10.69
N ASP A 69 -7.59 -11.74 -11.74
CA ASP A 69 -8.35 -12.80 -12.43
C ASP A 69 -8.64 -13.95 -11.47
N PRO A 70 -9.92 -14.23 -11.14
CA PRO A 70 -10.26 -15.22 -10.13
C PRO A 70 -9.83 -16.66 -10.50
N ARG A 71 -9.57 -16.96 -11.78
CA ARG A 71 -9.09 -18.28 -12.23
C ARG A 71 -7.66 -18.57 -11.76
N VAL A 72 -6.86 -17.53 -11.52
CA VAL A 72 -5.45 -17.64 -11.11
C VAL A 72 -5.16 -16.89 -9.80
N SER A 73 -6.14 -16.18 -9.27
CA SER A 73 -5.97 -15.37 -8.05
C SER A 73 -5.80 -16.25 -6.82
N ASN A 74 -4.68 -16.09 -6.14
CA ASN A 74 -4.44 -16.74 -4.85
C ASN A 74 -5.39 -16.24 -3.74
N PHE A 75 -6.01 -15.07 -3.89
CA PHE A 75 -7.06 -14.60 -2.98
C PHE A 75 -8.31 -15.48 -3.12
N PHE A 76 -8.74 -15.74 -4.35
CA PHE A 76 -9.90 -16.61 -4.57
C PHE A 76 -9.60 -18.03 -4.06
N HIS A 77 -8.44 -18.59 -4.36
CA HIS A 77 -8.00 -19.89 -3.84
C HIS A 77 -8.02 -19.90 -2.30
N TYR A 78 -7.47 -18.90 -1.65
CA TYR A 78 -7.47 -18.84 -0.18
C TYR A 78 -8.88 -18.88 0.39
N PHE A 79 -9.79 -18.03 -0.10
CA PHE A 79 -11.13 -17.94 0.44
C PHE A 79 -12.02 -19.13 0.09
N SER A 80 -11.92 -19.67 -1.11
CA SER A 80 -12.70 -20.83 -1.51
C SER A 80 -12.29 -22.11 -0.76
N TYR A 81 -11.00 -22.39 -0.64
CA TYR A 81 -10.50 -23.56 0.13
C TYR A 81 -10.68 -23.43 1.65
N ASN A 82 -10.88 -22.24 2.16
CA ASN A 82 -11.10 -22.01 3.60
C ASN A 82 -12.54 -21.57 3.92
N PHE A 83 -13.46 -21.72 3.00
CA PHE A 83 -14.80 -21.19 3.07
C PHE A 83 -15.53 -21.64 4.35
N GLU A 84 -15.65 -22.93 4.59
CA GLU A 84 -16.30 -23.51 5.74
C GLU A 84 -15.53 -23.19 7.03
N ARG A 85 -14.20 -23.27 7.00
CA ARG A 85 -13.35 -22.98 8.17
C ARG A 85 -13.45 -21.53 8.62
N LEU A 86 -13.63 -20.61 7.71
CA LEU A 86 -13.84 -19.19 8.00
C LEU A 86 -15.29 -18.86 8.31
N GLY A 87 -16.21 -19.78 8.04
CA GLY A 87 -17.65 -19.62 8.19
C GLY A 87 -18.21 -18.52 7.29
N LEU A 88 -17.73 -18.43 6.05
CA LEU A 88 -18.15 -17.40 5.10
C LEU A 88 -19.60 -17.59 4.67
N LYS A 89 -20.27 -16.50 4.37
CA LYS A 89 -21.59 -16.52 3.76
C LYS A 89 -21.49 -16.65 2.24
N LYS A 90 -20.53 -15.94 1.62
CA LYS A 90 -20.32 -15.90 0.17
C LYS A 90 -18.99 -15.29 -0.17
N VAL A 91 -18.39 -15.74 -1.27
CA VAL A 91 -17.27 -15.09 -1.95
C VAL A 91 -17.73 -14.58 -3.30
N ILE A 92 -17.49 -13.32 -3.60
CA ILE A 92 -17.70 -12.70 -4.91
C ILE A 92 -16.32 -12.35 -5.45
N ALA A 93 -16.02 -12.68 -6.70
CA ALA A 93 -14.78 -12.25 -7.33
C ALA A 93 -15.05 -11.68 -8.73
N THR A 94 -14.29 -10.65 -9.11
CA THR A 94 -14.37 -10.01 -10.42
C THR A 94 -12.98 -9.75 -10.96
N CYS A 95 -12.83 -9.76 -12.27
CA CYS A 95 -11.61 -9.34 -12.93
C CYS A 95 -11.86 -8.24 -13.95
N TYR A 96 -10.85 -7.42 -14.15
CA TYR A 96 -10.79 -6.45 -15.23
C TYR A 96 -10.46 -7.16 -16.55
N LYS A 97 -11.09 -6.72 -17.65
CA LYS A 97 -10.75 -7.23 -18.98
C LYS A 97 -9.35 -6.75 -19.36
N SER A 98 -8.41 -7.66 -19.52
CA SER A 98 -7.09 -7.31 -20.04
C SER A 98 -7.20 -6.82 -21.49
N GLN A 99 -6.71 -5.62 -21.77
CA GLN A 99 -6.64 -5.06 -23.12
C GLN A 99 -5.39 -5.50 -23.90
N ALA A 100 -4.41 -6.07 -23.20
CA ALA A 100 -3.19 -6.58 -23.80
C ALA A 100 -3.39 -8.05 -24.20
N ARG A 101 -3.94 -8.27 -25.37
CA ARG A 101 -3.94 -9.60 -26.00
C ARG A 101 -2.56 -9.89 -26.55
N ASP A 102 -1.86 -10.84 -25.97
CA ASP A 102 -0.83 -11.56 -26.67
C ASP A 102 -1.50 -12.68 -27.49
N LEU A 103 -1.11 -12.82 -28.77
CA LEU A 103 -1.59 -13.85 -29.68
C LEU A 103 -1.42 -15.30 -29.17
N PHE A 104 -0.71 -15.47 -28.05
CA PHE A 104 -0.40 -16.76 -27.41
C PHE A 104 -1.11 -16.99 -26.08
N SER A 105 -1.85 -16.03 -25.55
CA SER A 105 -2.61 -16.20 -24.29
C SER A 105 -3.92 -16.94 -24.55
N GLN A 106 -3.87 -18.26 -24.47
CA GLN A 106 -5.03 -19.14 -24.65
C GLN A 106 -6.09 -19.05 -23.55
N ASN A 107 -5.87 -18.24 -22.50
CA ASN A 107 -6.70 -18.21 -21.28
C ASN A 107 -7.27 -16.83 -20.92
N ASP A 108 -7.02 -15.78 -21.72
CA ASP A 108 -7.60 -14.47 -21.43
C ASP A 108 -9.08 -14.45 -21.85
N SER A 109 -9.93 -14.14 -20.87
CA SER A 109 -11.35 -13.95 -21.13
C SER A 109 -11.56 -12.78 -22.08
N GLU A 110 -12.26 -12.99 -23.19
CA GLU A 110 -12.66 -11.91 -24.12
C GLU A 110 -13.58 -10.91 -23.43
N GLN A 111 -14.17 -11.28 -22.30
CA GLN A 111 -15.06 -10.47 -21.47
C GLN A 111 -14.59 -10.48 -20.03
N ALA A 112 -14.77 -9.35 -19.34
CA ALA A 112 -14.68 -9.33 -17.89
C ALA A 112 -15.73 -10.29 -17.31
N ILE A 113 -15.35 -10.99 -16.24
CA ILE A 113 -16.24 -11.95 -15.58
C ILE A 113 -16.37 -11.61 -14.10
N TRP A 114 -17.46 -12.06 -13.52
CA TRP A 114 -17.59 -12.18 -12.08
C TRP A 114 -18.00 -13.63 -11.74
N LEU A 115 -17.70 -14.04 -10.54
CA LEU A 115 -18.07 -15.33 -10.02
C LEU A 115 -18.57 -15.23 -8.59
N GLU A 116 -19.36 -16.22 -8.23
CA GLU A 116 -19.94 -16.35 -6.90
C GLU A 116 -19.71 -17.77 -6.39
N TYR A 117 -19.19 -17.89 -5.17
CA TYR A 117 -19.00 -19.16 -4.48
C TYR A 117 -19.73 -19.11 -3.14
N THR A 118 -20.58 -20.10 -2.88
CA THR A 118 -21.45 -20.18 -1.70
C THR A 118 -21.18 -21.42 -0.83
N GLY A 119 -20.01 -22.05 -1.04
CA GLY A 119 -19.58 -23.23 -0.29
C GLY A 119 -19.65 -24.52 -1.08
N ASP A 120 -19.10 -25.55 -0.46
CA ASP A 120 -19.03 -26.93 -0.96
C ASP A 120 -20.44 -27.56 -0.92
N LYS A 121 -20.99 -27.91 -2.07
CA LYS A 121 -22.34 -28.48 -2.21
C LYS A 121 -22.34 -29.99 -2.32
N ASP A 122 -21.27 -30.56 -2.81
CA ASP A 122 -21.13 -32.01 -3.04
C ASP A 122 -20.34 -32.72 -1.94
N GLY A 123 -19.73 -31.99 -1.01
CA GLY A 123 -19.01 -32.53 0.15
C GLY A 123 -17.57 -32.94 -0.15
N ASN A 124 -17.04 -32.63 -1.34
CA ASN A 124 -15.71 -33.05 -1.75
C ASN A 124 -14.58 -32.12 -1.21
N ARG A 125 -14.94 -30.96 -0.66
CA ARG A 125 -14.06 -29.92 -0.11
C ARG A 125 -13.12 -29.28 -1.14
N VAL A 126 -13.45 -29.37 -2.40
CA VAL A 126 -12.70 -28.78 -3.50
C VAL A 126 -13.65 -27.88 -4.29
N PRO A 127 -13.41 -26.56 -4.34
CA PRO A 127 -14.23 -25.68 -5.17
C PRO A 127 -14.13 -26.10 -6.64
N ASP A 128 -15.23 -26.47 -7.22
CA ASP A 128 -15.28 -26.91 -8.61
C ASP A 128 -16.14 -25.99 -9.51
N PRO A 129 -16.04 -26.11 -10.84
CA PRO A 129 -16.79 -25.26 -11.77
C PRO A 129 -18.31 -25.33 -11.63
N SER A 130 -18.87 -26.44 -11.10
CA SER A 130 -20.32 -26.58 -10.91
C SER A 130 -20.84 -25.81 -9.71
N GLU A 131 -19.97 -25.56 -8.74
CA GLU A 131 -20.25 -24.78 -7.54
C GLU A 131 -19.97 -23.29 -7.72
N ILE A 132 -19.04 -22.98 -8.66
CA ILE A 132 -18.62 -21.63 -8.97
C ILE A 132 -19.49 -21.07 -10.10
N GLY A 133 -20.42 -20.20 -9.77
CA GLY A 133 -21.27 -19.53 -10.75
C GLY A 133 -20.52 -18.44 -11.51
N VAL A 134 -19.92 -18.78 -12.65
CA VAL A 134 -19.24 -17.78 -13.51
C VAL A 134 -20.26 -17.08 -14.41
N LYS A 135 -20.23 -15.75 -14.41
CA LYS A 135 -21.10 -14.89 -15.21
C LYS A 135 -20.30 -13.80 -15.92
N PRO A 136 -20.63 -13.43 -17.16
CA PRO A 136 -20.01 -12.29 -17.84
C PRO A 136 -20.43 -10.99 -17.17
N LEU A 137 -19.50 -10.02 -17.09
CA LEU A 137 -19.82 -8.63 -16.85
C LEU A 137 -20.19 -7.97 -18.17
N GLN A 138 -21.09 -6.99 -18.14
CA GLN A 138 -21.46 -6.23 -19.33
C GLN A 138 -20.36 -5.22 -19.71
N GLY A 139 -19.67 -4.67 -18.68
CA GLY A 139 -18.57 -3.74 -18.82
C GLY A 139 -17.19 -4.42 -18.91
N ASP A 140 -16.15 -3.61 -18.71
CA ASP A 140 -14.76 -4.04 -18.73
C ASP A 140 -14.25 -4.57 -17.37
N GLY A 141 -15.08 -4.54 -16.32
CA GLY A 141 -14.73 -4.95 -14.96
C GLY A 141 -13.94 -3.89 -14.16
N ASP A 142 -13.88 -2.64 -14.66
CA ASP A 142 -13.31 -1.55 -13.87
C ASP A 142 -14.07 -1.44 -12.53
N PHE A 143 -13.34 -1.36 -11.43
CA PHE A 143 -13.93 -1.29 -10.09
C PHE A 143 -14.84 -0.07 -9.88
N ARG A 144 -14.72 0.96 -10.73
CA ARG A 144 -15.53 2.18 -10.73
C ARG A 144 -16.82 2.07 -11.55
N SER A 145 -17.00 0.99 -12.31
CA SER A 145 -18.23 0.78 -13.09
C SER A 145 -19.43 0.55 -12.18
N ASP A 146 -20.61 0.95 -12.62
CA ASP A 146 -21.85 0.76 -11.87
C ASP A 146 -22.07 -0.71 -11.49
N GLU A 147 -21.75 -1.63 -12.40
CA GLU A 147 -21.85 -3.08 -12.18
C GLU A 147 -20.93 -3.56 -11.07
N SER A 148 -19.65 -3.12 -11.07
CA SER A 148 -18.70 -3.44 -10.01
C SER A 148 -19.11 -2.82 -8.67
N ILE A 149 -19.70 -1.63 -8.68
CA ILE A 149 -20.23 -0.97 -7.49
C ILE A 149 -21.43 -1.72 -6.93
N GLU A 150 -22.33 -2.26 -7.76
CA GLU A 150 -23.45 -3.08 -7.27
C GLU A 150 -22.97 -4.39 -6.63
N LEU A 151 -21.90 -5.01 -7.12
CA LEU A 151 -21.26 -6.14 -6.48
C LEU A 151 -20.55 -5.72 -5.17
N LEU A 152 -19.87 -4.57 -5.17
CA LEU A 152 -19.25 -4.01 -3.97
C LEU A 152 -20.29 -3.76 -2.87
N LYS A 153 -21.47 -3.26 -3.20
CA LYS A 153 -22.55 -3.01 -2.23
C LYS A 153 -22.98 -4.27 -1.47
N GLN A 154 -22.94 -5.44 -2.12
CA GLN A 154 -23.28 -6.72 -1.51
C GLN A 154 -22.22 -7.22 -0.51
N ALA A 155 -20.98 -6.71 -0.62
CA ALA A 155 -19.87 -7.16 0.20
C ALA A 155 -19.85 -6.53 1.59
N ASP A 156 -19.44 -7.31 2.57
CA ASP A 156 -19.09 -6.82 3.91
C ASP A 156 -17.59 -6.43 3.97
N ILE A 157 -16.74 -7.27 3.37
CA ILE A 157 -15.29 -7.13 3.44
C ILE A 157 -14.68 -7.25 2.04
N VAL A 158 -13.79 -6.34 1.70
CA VAL A 158 -13.03 -6.37 0.44
C VAL A 158 -11.60 -6.81 0.73
N VAL A 159 -11.12 -7.84 0.01
CA VAL A 159 -9.73 -8.33 0.13
C VAL A 159 -9.12 -8.44 -1.25
N THR A 160 -8.07 -7.67 -1.54
CA THR A 160 -7.51 -7.63 -2.90
C THR A 160 -6.16 -6.94 -2.96
N ASN A 161 -5.54 -7.02 -4.14
CA ASN A 161 -4.36 -6.25 -4.53
C ASN A 161 -4.75 -5.29 -5.67
N PRO A 162 -5.23 -4.08 -5.37
CA PRO A 162 -5.66 -3.15 -6.41
C PRO A 162 -4.47 -2.56 -7.18
N PRO A 163 -4.65 -2.07 -8.42
CA PRO A 163 -3.63 -1.37 -9.16
C PRO A 163 -3.05 -0.21 -8.35
N PHE A 164 -1.73 -0.17 -8.15
CA PHE A 164 -1.08 0.83 -7.29
C PHE A 164 -1.23 2.26 -7.83
N SER A 165 -1.38 2.40 -9.13
CA SER A 165 -1.66 3.69 -9.79
C SER A 165 -3.00 4.28 -9.39
N LEU A 166 -3.99 3.44 -9.09
CA LEU A 166 -5.36 3.80 -8.73
C LEU A 166 -5.64 3.66 -7.22
N PHE A 167 -4.62 3.37 -6.40
CA PHE A 167 -4.78 3.09 -4.97
C PHE A 167 -5.57 4.15 -4.20
N ARG A 168 -5.39 5.44 -4.52
CA ARG A 168 -6.12 6.54 -3.88
C ARG A 168 -7.61 6.51 -4.19
N ASP A 169 -7.93 6.32 -5.45
CA ASP A 169 -9.32 6.29 -5.92
C ASP A 169 -10.02 5.05 -5.36
N TYR A 170 -9.30 3.93 -5.31
CA TYR A 170 -9.78 2.68 -4.76
C TYR A 170 -10.12 2.81 -3.25
N VAL A 171 -9.20 3.36 -2.45
CA VAL A 171 -9.45 3.60 -1.02
C VAL A 171 -10.60 4.58 -0.82
N ALA A 172 -10.70 5.65 -1.63
CA ALA A 172 -11.79 6.61 -1.55
C ALA A 172 -13.14 5.91 -1.76
N GLN A 173 -13.27 5.02 -2.76
CA GLN A 173 -14.48 4.25 -3.01
C GLN A 173 -14.84 3.32 -1.84
N LEU A 174 -13.85 2.61 -1.27
CA LEU A 174 -14.10 1.75 -0.11
C LEU A 174 -14.61 2.54 1.10
N MET A 175 -14.07 3.73 1.32
CA MET A 175 -14.51 4.62 2.41
C MET A 175 -15.89 5.19 2.16
N GLU A 176 -16.20 5.61 0.93
CA GLU A 176 -17.52 6.12 0.52
C GLU A 176 -18.62 5.08 0.73
N HIS A 177 -18.34 3.82 0.37
CA HIS A 177 -19.28 2.72 0.56
C HIS A 177 -19.18 2.06 1.94
N ASN A 178 -18.46 2.65 2.89
CA ASN A 178 -18.30 2.15 4.26
C ASN A 178 -17.85 0.69 4.35
N LYS A 179 -16.98 0.24 3.43
CA LYS A 179 -16.54 -1.15 3.39
C LYS A 179 -15.42 -1.42 4.39
N LYS A 180 -15.47 -2.62 4.96
CA LYS A 180 -14.31 -3.20 5.63
C LYS A 180 -13.35 -3.76 4.58
N PHE A 181 -12.04 -3.69 4.83
CA PHE A 181 -11.08 -4.14 3.83
C PHE A 181 -9.74 -4.61 4.41
N VAL A 182 -9.07 -5.47 3.65
CA VAL A 182 -7.65 -5.82 3.78
C VAL A 182 -7.05 -5.77 2.38
N ILE A 183 -6.28 -4.74 2.08
CA ILE A 183 -5.78 -4.49 0.71
C ILE A 183 -4.27 -4.26 0.69
N ILE A 184 -3.65 -4.57 -0.44
CA ILE A 184 -2.24 -4.31 -0.69
C ILE A 184 -2.10 -2.93 -1.35
N GLY A 185 -1.06 -2.19 -0.99
CA GLY A 185 -0.78 -0.90 -1.61
C GLY A 185 0.66 -0.46 -1.42
N PRO A 186 1.08 0.60 -2.13
CA PRO A 186 2.45 1.10 -2.00
C PRO A 186 2.67 1.72 -0.62
N THR A 187 3.79 1.38 0.04
CA THR A 187 4.10 1.88 1.40
C THR A 187 4.15 3.41 1.47
N ASN A 188 4.55 4.08 0.38
CA ASN A 188 4.58 5.54 0.35
C ASN A 188 3.17 6.18 0.31
N ALA A 189 2.10 5.39 0.10
CA ALA A 189 0.73 5.90 0.17
C ALA A 189 0.39 6.48 1.55
N ILE A 190 1.05 6.02 2.62
CA ILE A 190 0.90 6.61 3.96
C ILE A 190 1.20 8.11 4.03
N THR A 191 1.88 8.67 3.02
CA THR A 191 2.18 10.10 2.91
C THR A 191 1.25 10.85 1.95
N TYR A 192 0.34 10.15 1.27
CA TYR A 192 -0.58 10.78 0.33
C TYR A 192 -1.60 11.65 1.06
N LYS A 193 -1.96 12.75 0.41
CA LYS A 193 -2.91 13.73 0.94
C LYS A 193 -4.26 13.11 1.30
N GLU A 194 -4.70 12.14 0.51
CA GLU A 194 -5.98 11.45 0.66
C GLU A 194 -5.92 10.31 1.70
N ILE A 195 -4.74 9.70 1.90
CA ILE A 195 -4.56 8.51 2.74
C ILE A 195 -4.15 8.86 4.17
N PHE A 196 -3.21 9.80 4.33
CA PHE A 196 -2.68 10.15 5.66
C PHE A 196 -3.77 10.58 6.67
N PRO A 197 -4.78 11.41 6.29
CA PRO A 197 -5.87 11.75 7.21
C PRO A 197 -6.64 10.52 7.71
N LEU A 198 -6.85 9.51 6.88
CA LEU A 198 -7.53 8.27 7.29
C LEU A 198 -6.72 7.51 8.36
N ILE A 199 -5.38 7.50 8.22
CA ILE A 199 -4.47 6.88 9.20
C ILE A 199 -4.47 7.69 10.50
N ARG A 200 -4.32 9.02 10.42
CA ARG A 200 -4.34 9.92 11.57
C ARG A 200 -5.62 9.78 12.38
N ASP A 201 -6.76 9.72 11.70
CA ASP A 201 -8.08 9.71 12.31
C ASP A 201 -8.55 8.27 12.68
N ASN A 202 -7.63 7.30 12.67
CA ASN A 202 -7.90 5.90 12.98
C ASN A 202 -9.03 5.27 12.15
N LYS A 203 -9.17 5.67 10.90
CA LYS A 203 -10.11 5.08 9.92
C LYS A 203 -9.48 3.99 9.07
N MET A 204 -8.16 3.96 9.02
CA MET A 204 -7.34 2.96 8.32
C MET A 204 -5.96 2.85 8.98
N TRP A 205 -5.33 1.69 8.89
CA TRP A 205 -3.99 1.44 9.44
C TRP A 205 -3.24 0.37 8.64
N LEU A 206 -1.95 0.16 8.98
CA LEU A 206 -1.14 -0.88 8.38
C LEU A 206 -1.47 -2.24 8.99
N GLY A 207 -1.50 -3.28 8.15
CA GLY A 207 -1.62 -4.67 8.56
C GLY A 207 -0.34 -5.22 9.21
N ASN A 208 -0.23 -6.55 9.29
CA ASN A 208 0.95 -7.20 9.88
C ASN A 208 2.18 -7.09 8.99
N GLY A 209 1.98 -7.06 7.67
CA GLY A 209 3.03 -6.82 6.71
C GLY A 209 3.67 -8.08 6.13
N PHE A 210 4.62 -7.88 5.22
CA PHE A 210 5.33 -8.95 4.53
C PHE A 210 6.56 -9.41 5.33
N GLN A 211 6.98 -10.66 5.12
CA GLN A 211 8.15 -11.23 5.81
C GLN A 211 9.43 -10.43 5.50
N ALA A 212 10.06 -9.93 6.55
CA ALA A 212 11.24 -9.06 6.43
C ALA A 212 11.04 -7.87 5.47
N GLY A 213 9.79 -7.39 5.33
CA GLY A 213 9.45 -6.29 4.43
C GLY A 213 9.56 -6.60 2.94
N ASN A 214 9.60 -7.88 2.56
CA ASN A 214 9.69 -8.31 1.16
C ASN A 214 8.36 -8.89 0.70
N ALA A 215 7.76 -8.29 -0.31
CA ALA A 215 6.62 -8.82 -1.04
C ALA A 215 7.10 -9.49 -2.33
N PHE A 216 6.57 -10.67 -2.62
CA PHE A 216 6.87 -11.41 -3.85
C PHE A 216 5.59 -11.57 -4.67
N PHE A 217 5.68 -11.27 -5.96
CA PHE A 217 4.54 -11.34 -6.86
C PHE A 217 4.90 -12.15 -8.10
N ALA A 218 3.97 -12.95 -8.60
CA ALA A 218 4.05 -13.45 -9.95
C ALA A 218 3.65 -12.34 -10.93
N VAL A 219 4.21 -12.36 -12.11
CA VAL A 219 3.96 -11.40 -13.19
C VAL A 219 3.74 -12.14 -14.49
N ASN A 220 2.83 -11.65 -15.33
CA ASN A 220 2.55 -12.27 -16.63
C ASN A 220 3.70 -12.06 -17.62
N ASP A 221 4.35 -10.88 -17.57
CA ASP A 221 5.54 -10.60 -18.38
C ASP A 221 6.75 -10.39 -17.45
N PRO A 222 7.84 -11.19 -17.59
CA PRO A 222 9.09 -10.96 -16.87
C PRO A 222 9.74 -9.61 -17.15
N GLY A 223 9.33 -8.92 -18.22
CA GLY A 223 9.61 -7.51 -18.52
C GLY A 223 11.03 -7.06 -18.29
N ASN A 224 11.26 -5.76 -18.30
CA ASN A 224 12.56 -5.14 -18.05
C ASN A 224 12.74 -4.75 -16.56
N TYR A 225 12.75 -5.74 -15.66
CA TYR A 225 13.05 -5.47 -14.25
C TYR A 225 14.55 -5.25 -14.01
N ALA A 226 14.86 -4.40 -13.03
CA ALA A 226 16.24 -4.18 -12.63
C ALA A 226 16.86 -5.47 -12.08
N LYS A 227 18.17 -5.64 -12.26
CA LYS A 227 18.94 -6.79 -11.76
C LYS A 227 18.65 -7.05 -10.26
N GLY A 228 18.27 -8.28 -9.93
CA GLY A 228 17.95 -8.72 -8.56
C GLY A 228 16.53 -8.38 -8.08
N VAL A 229 15.68 -7.83 -8.94
CA VAL A 229 14.25 -7.62 -8.68
C VAL A 229 13.44 -8.81 -9.16
N TYR A 230 13.66 -9.28 -10.39
CA TYR A 230 13.07 -10.49 -10.94
C TYR A 230 13.99 -11.70 -10.71
N ASN A 231 13.42 -12.83 -10.34
CA ASN A 231 14.12 -14.08 -10.14
C ASN A 231 13.64 -15.09 -11.21
N GLU A 232 14.49 -15.35 -12.20
CA GLU A 232 14.20 -16.27 -13.31
C GLU A 232 13.86 -17.70 -12.88
N LYS A 233 14.42 -18.17 -11.73
CA LYS A 233 14.16 -19.52 -11.22
C LYS A 233 12.77 -19.69 -10.63
N THR A 234 12.21 -18.61 -10.05
CA THR A 234 10.92 -18.65 -9.37
C THR A 234 9.80 -17.94 -10.13
N GLY A 235 10.14 -17.18 -11.18
CA GLY A 235 9.20 -16.34 -11.90
C GLY A 235 8.66 -15.16 -11.08
N LEU A 236 9.28 -14.83 -9.94
CA LEU A 236 8.77 -13.84 -9.01
C LEU A 236 9.53 -12.52 -9.07
N VAL A 237 8.79 -11.44 -8.92
CA VAL A 237 9.31 -10.08 -8.73
C VAL A 237 9.28 -9.72 -7.26
N LYS A 238 10.37 -9.13 -6.75
CA LYS A 238 10.51 -8.72 -5.36
C LYS A 238 10.32 -7.21 -5.19
N PHE A 239 9.39 -6.81 -4.34
CA PHE A 239 9.20 -5.43 -3.91
C PHE A 239 9.40 -5.28 -2.40
N ARG A 240 9.92 -4.09 -1.99
CA ARG A 240 10.15 -3.73 -0.57
C ARG A 240 9.28 -2.58 -0.07
N ASN A 241 8.60 -1.92 -0.97
CA ASN A 241 7.81 -0.72 -0.70
C ASN A 241 6.32 -0.97 -0.89
N VAL A 242 5.88 -2.13 -0.41
CA VAL A 242 4.50 -2.60 -0.44
C VAL A 242 4.06 -2.92 0.98
N SER A 243 2.83 -2.56 1.33
CA SER A 243 2.26 -2.76 2.66
C SER A 243 0.83 -3.25 2.55
N TRP A 244 0.36 -3.96 3.57
CA TRP A 244 -1.05 -4.22 3.79
C TRP A 244 -1.71 -3.04 4.49
N TYR A 245 -2.91 -2.70 4.05
CA TYR A 245 -3.77 -1.66 4.61
C TYR A 245 -5.11 -2.25 5.00
N THR A 246 -5.64 -1.84 6.14
CA THR A 246 -6.91 -2.37 6.66
C THR A 246 -7.63 -1.36 7.54
N ASN A 247 -8.93 -1.57 7.72
CA ASN A 247 -9.75 -0.94 8.76
C ASN A 247 -10.44 -1.99 9.65
N LEU A 248 -9.97 -3.25 9.58
CA LEU A 248 -10.35 -4.32 10.49
C LEU A 248 -9.40 -4.34 11.67
N ASP A 249 -9.94 -4.50 12.87
CA ASP A 249 -9.11 -4.54 14.07
C ASP A 249 -8.23 -5.78 14.15
N ILE A 250 -7.00 -5.62 14.61
CA ILE A 250 -5.99 -6.68 14.74
C ILE A 250 -5.23 -6.54 16.06
N ALA A 251 -4.83 -7.67 16.64
CA ALA A 251 -4.13 -7.71 17.92
C ALA A 251 -2.86 -6.84 17.95
N LYS A 252 -2.09 -6.82 16.85
CA LYS A 252 -0.89 -5.99 16.70
C LYS A 252 -1.12 -4.51 17.03
N ARG A 253 -2.33 -4.00 16.77
CA ARG A 253 -2.69 -2.61 16.99
C ARG A 253 -2.82 -2.24 18.47
N HIS A 254 -3.02 -3.24 19.31
CA HIS A 254 -3.15 -3.10 20.77
C HIS A 254 -1.86 -3.50 21.52
N GLU A 255 -0.81 -3.90 20.80
CA GLU A 255 0.49 -4.19 21.41
C GLU A 255 1.10 -2.91 21.99
N GLU A 256 1.50 -2.96 23.27
CA GLU A 256 2.11 -1.81 23.90
C GLU A 256 3.53 -1.61 23.34
N LEU A 257 3.81 -0.39 22.85
CA LEU A 257 5.16 -0.01 22.48
C LEU A 257 5.99 0.25 23.76
N MET A 258 6.86 -0.70 24.07
CA MET A 258 7.74 -0.61 25.23
C MET A 258 8.80 0.48 25.03
N SER A 259 8.71 1.54 25.82
CA SER A 259 9.69 2.64 25.83
C SER A 259 10.55 2.53 27.08
N VAL A 260 11.87 2.42 26.89
CA VAL A 260 12.83 2.25 28.00
C VAL A 260 13.57 3.55 28.35
N LYS A 261 13.67 4.49 27.41
CA LYS A 261 14.41 5.75 27.59
C LYS A 261 13.57 6.80 28.31
N ASN A 262 14.24 7.61 29.13
CA ASN A 262 13.68 8.85 29.66
C ASN A 262 14.03 10.01 28.74
N TYR A 263 13.24 11.07 28.80
CA TYR A 263 13.54 12.31 28.12
C TYR A 263 14.73 13.04 28.79
N SER A 264 15.62 13.55 27.95
CA SER A 264 16.69 14.46 28.34
C SER A 264 16.92 15.51 27.26
N PRO A 265 16.98 16.80 27.55
CA PRO A 265 17.29 17.84 26.55
C PRO A 265 18.63 17.65 25.84
N LYS A 266 19.55 16.87 26.40
CA LYS A 266 20.85 16.56 25.79
C LYS A 266 20.72 15.49 24.70
N ASP A 267 19.79 14.54 24.87
CA ASP A 267 19.63 13.38 23.98
C ASP A 267 18.61 13.62 22.86
N TYR A 268 17.65 14.54 23.09
CA TYR A 268 16.57 14.84 22.14
C TYR A 268 16.63 16.30 21.71
N ALA A 269 17.10 16.51 20.49
CA ALA A 269 17.12 17.84 19.90
C ALA A 269 15.69 18.33 19.59
N THR A 270 15.46 19.63 19.74
CA THR A 270 14.23 20.28 19.30
C THR A 270 14.30 20.64 17.83
N TYR A 271 13.13 20.72 17.18
CA TYR A 271 13.05 21.29 15.84
C TYR A 271 13.24 22.80 15.88
N ASP A 272 13.93 23.34 14.88
CA ASP A 272 14.17 24.79 14.76
C ASP A 272 12.91 25.55 14.36
N ASN A 273 11.96 24.87 13.71
CA ASN A 273 10.79 25.47 13.06
C ASN A 273 9.46 24.85 13.51
N PHE A 274 9.44 24.09 14.59
CA PHE A 274 8.23 23.50 15.16
C PHE A 274 8.45 23.13 16.64
N ASP A 275 7.45 23.31 17.50
CA ASP A 275 7.56 22.94 18.94
C ASP A 275 7.40 21.42 19.13
N ALA A 276 8.47 20.68 18.83
CA ALA A 276 8.55 19.25 19.00
C ALA A 276 10.01 18.82 19.21
N ILE A 277 10.21 17.61 19.73
CA ILE A 277 11.52 16.95 19.78
C ILE A 277 11.68 15.98 18.62
N GLU A 278 12.90 15.82 18.14
CA GLU A 278 13.28 14.82 17.14
C GLU A 278 13.59 13.49 17.83
N VAL A 279 12.92 12.42 17.36
CA VAL A 279 13.18 11.04 17.78
C VAL A 279 13.62 10.23 16.56
N SER A 280 14.89 9.94 16.46
CA SER A 280 15.48 9.33 15.26
C SER A 280 15.11 7.86 15.05
N LYS A 281 14.73 7.13 16.10
CA LYS A 281 14.32 5.72 16.05
C LYS A 281 13.07 5.48 16.89
N VAL A 282 12.20 4.60 16.44
CA VAL A 282 10.98 4.23 17.18
C VAL A 282 11.29 3.68 18.57
N ALA A 283 12.37 2.90 18.71
CA ALA A 283 12.83 2.36 20.01
C ALA A 283 13.30 3.43 21.00
N ASP A 284 13.58 4.63 20.52
CA ASP A 284 14.08 5.75 21.32
C ASP A 284 12.95 6.71 21.75
N ILE A 285 11.69 6.38 21.52
CA ILE A 285 10.55 7.18 21.99
C ILE A 285 10.58 7.22 23.53
N PRO A 286 10.71 8.43 24.17
CA PRO A 286 10.82 8.53 25.61
C PRO A 286 9.49 8.18 26.29
N LYS A 287 9.58 7.52 27.46
CA LYS A 287 8.40 7.05 28.22
C LYS A 287 7.70 8.16 29.00
N ASP A 288 8.42 9.22 29.34
CA ASP A 288 8.00 10.31 30.23
C ASP A 288 7.74 11.66 29.54
N TYR A 289 7.88 11.72 28.19
CA TYR A 289 7.64 12.94 27.43
C TYR A 289 6.21 13.00 26.91
N LYS A 290 5.49 14.09 27.27
CA LYS A 290 4.05 14.25 26.96
C LYS A 290 3.75 15.25 25.85
N LYS A 291 4.77 15.99 25.37
CA LYS A 291 4.61 16.93 24.26
C LYS A 291 4.77 16.22 22.90
N ILE A 292 4.78 17.01 21.83
CA ILE A 292 4.86 16.49 20.46
C ILE A 292 6.27 15.98 20.14
N MET A 293 6.33 14.83 19.50
CA MET A 293 7.54 14.15 19.07
C MET A 293 7.47 13.86 17.57
N GLY A 294 8.50 14.22 16.83
CA GLY A 294 8.66 13.81 15.43
C GLY A 294 9.36 12.45 15.37
N VAL A 295 8.67 11.43 14.87
CA VAL A 295 9.15 10.05 14.82
C VAL A 295 9.27 9.56 13.37
N PRO A 296 10.11 8.55 13.10
CA PRO A 296 10.16 7.92 11.78
C PRO A 296 8.81 7.36 11.35
N ILE A 297 8.54 7.40 10.06
CA ILE A 297 7.32 6.89 9.42
C ILE A 297 7.06 5.40 9.74
N THR A 298 8.12 4.61 10.03
CA THR A 298 8.03 3.22 10.46
C THR A 298 7.34 3.06 11.83
N PHE A 299 7.11 4.15 12.57
CA PHE A 299 6.27 4.13 13.76
C PHE A 299 4.88 3.59 13.48
N LEU A 300 4.31 3.84 12.30
CA LEU A 300 2.96 3.37 11.93
C LEU A 300 2.81 1.86 11.95
N GLU A 301 3.90 1.11 11.76
CA GLU A 301 3.90 -0.35 11.87
C GLU A 301 3.68 -0.85 13.31
N ARG A 302 3.86 0.03 14.30
CA ARG A 302 3.74 -0.25 15.74
C ARG A 302 2.81 0.73 16.46
N HIS A 303 2.00 1.47 15.70
CA HIS A 303 1.10 2.45 16.28
C HIS A 303 -0.01 1.77 17.08
N ASN A 304 0.01 1.99 18.38
CA ASN A 304 -1.09 1.67 19.27
C ASN A 304 -1.90 2.96 19.54
N PRO A 305 -3.18 3.05 19.10
CA PRO A 305 -4.00 4.25 19.24
C PRO A 305 -4.41 4.54 20.69
N ASP A 306 -4.32 3.55 21.60
CA ASP A 306 -4.59 3.76 23.02
C ASP A 306 -3.40 4.41 23.72
N GLN A 307 -2.18 4.21 23.18
CA GLN A 307 -0.95 4.72 23.74
C GLN A 307 -0.50 6.05 23.11
N PHE A 308 -0.76 6.24 21.81
CA PHE A 308 -0.32 7.43 21.08
C PHE A 308 -1.42 8.01 20.20
N GLU A 309 -1.44 9.33 20.16
CA GLU A 309 -2.17 10.13 19.19
C GLU A 309 -1.24 10.50 18.03
N ILE A 310 -1.69 10.37 16.79
CA ILE A 310 -1.02 10.94 15.62
C ILE A 310 -1.52 12.36 15.46
N VAL A 311 -0.66 13.35 15.74
CA VAL A 311 -0.98 14.77 15.63
C VAL A 311 -1.00 15.22 14.17
N GLY A 312 -0.04 14.75 13.37
CA GLY A 312 0.04 15.11 11.96
C GLY A 312 1.35 14.69 11.30
N ASN A 313 1.59 15.21 10.10
CA ASN A 313 2.87 15.20 9.41
C ASN A 313 3.27 16.63 9.03
N GLU A 314 4.42 16.84 8.42
CA GLU A 314 4.91 18.17 8.07
C GLU A 314 3.94 18.99 7.22
N TYR A 315 3.13 18.33 6.38
CA TYR A 315 2.16 18.99 5.50
C TYR A 315 0.89 19.37 6.25
N THR A 316 0.33 18.45 7.04
CA THR A 316 -0.92 18.71 7.78
C THR A 316 -0.73 19.69 8.93
N LEU A 317 0.48 19.84 9.45
CA LEU A 317 0.85 20.78 10.51
C LEU A 317 1.38 22.11 9.96
N ASN A 318 1.38 22.30 8.63
CA ASN A 318 1.87 23.50 7.96
C ASN A 318 3.28 23.91 8.43
N ILE A 319 4.15 22.92 8.70
CA ILE A 319 5.52 23.18 9.10
C ILE A 319 6.22 23.95 7.98
N SER A 320 6.86 25.06 8.33
CA SER A 320 7.53 25.96 7.40
C SER A 320 8.39 25.20 6.41
N LYS A 321 8.22 25.49 5.10
CA LYS A 321 8.89 24.82 3.99
C LYS A 321 8.56 23.33 3.84
N GLY A 322 7.51 22.82 4.52
CA GLY A 322 7.05 21.43 4.42
C GLY A 322 8.09 20.38 4.87
N ARG A 323 9.01 20.76 5.77
CA ARG A 323 10.04 19.88 6.34
C ARG A 323 10.48 20.38 7.71
N GLY A 324 10.80 19.42 8.60
CA GLY A 324 11.46 19.71 9.86
C GLY A 324 12.95 20.02 9.69
N TYR A 325 13.44 20.95 10.50
CA TYR A 325 14.86 21.27 10.58
C TYR A 325 15.33 21.12 12.02
N VAL A 326 16.53 20.55 12.20
CA VAL A 326 17.20 20.42 13.49
C VAL A 326 18.63 20.90 13.35
N LYS A 327 19.02 21.88 14.15
CA LYS A 327 20.37 22.54 14.09
C LYS A 327 20.71 22.97 12.65
N GLY A 328 19.77 23.62 11.97
CA GLY A 328 19.91 24.08 10.59
C GLY A 328 19.92 23.00 9.51
N LYS A 329 19.83 21.72 9.87
CA LYS A 329 19.82 20.61 8.93
C LYS A 329 18.41 20.08 8.70
N ARG A 330 18.06 19.85 7.43
CA ARG A 330 16.79 19.24 7.03
C ARG A 330 16.73 17.79 7.49
N ILE A 331 15.63 17.40 8.13
CA ILE A 331 15.35 16.03 8.57
C ILE A 331 14.52 15.30 7.52
N TYR A 332 14.61 13.98 7.51
CA TYR A 332 13.71 13.10 6.72
C TYR A 332 12.26 13.26 7.21
N ALA A 333 11.31 12.91 6.32
CA ALA A 333 9.89 12.98 6.63
C ALA A 333 9.56 12.27 7.97
N ARG A 334 8.75 12.94 8.80
CA ARG A 334 8.35 12.47 10.12
C ARG A 334 6.84 12.46 10.26
N ILE A 335 6.38 11.63 11.19
CA ILE A 335 5.04 11.70 11.76
C ILE A 335 5.19 12.31 13.14
N PHE A 336 4.34 13.27 13.46
CA PHE A 336 4.30 13.91 14.76
C PHE A 336 3.26 13.22 15.62
N ILE A 337 3.69 12.73 16.77
CA ILE A 337 2.88 11.99 17.72
C ILE A 337 2.90 12.64 19.09
N ARG A 338 1.92 12.27 19.90
CA ARG A 338 1.85 12.60 21.32
C ARG A 338 1.47 11.37 22.11
N ARG A 339 2.12 11.16 23.26
CA ARG A 339 1.73 10.10 24.18
C ARG A 339 0.43 10.48 24.87
N LYS A 340 -0.54 9.58 24.87
CA LYS A 340 -1.78 9.73 25.64
C LYS A 340 -1.49 9.53 27.13
N SER A 341 -2.19 10.25 27.98
CA SER A 341 -2.23 9.95 29.43
C SER A 341 -2.93 8.61 29.59
N LYS A 342 -2.39 7.72 30.42
CA LYS A 342 -3.17 6.54 30.82
C LYS A 342 -4.45 7.05 31.52
N PRO A 343 -5.62 6.49 31.23
CA PRO A 343 -6.85 6.84 31.90
C PRO A 343 -6.76 6.61 33.40
#